data_0be3514f3457167b9d6a96c952426d36
#
_entry.id   0be3514f3457167b9d6a96c952426d36
#
_cell.length_a   1.000
_cell.length_b   1.000
_cell.length_c   1.000
_cell.angle_alpha   90.00
_cell.angle_beta   90.00
_cell.angle_gamma   90.00
#
_symmetry.space_group_name_H-M   'P 1'
#
loop_
_entity.id
_entity.type
_entity.pdbx_description
1 polymer ?
#
loop_
_entity_poly.entity_id
_entity_poly.type
_entity_poly.pdbx_seq_one_letter_code
_entity_poly.pdbx_strand_id
1 'polypeptide(L)'
;HSRYSMATSKDGTPEMLDLWARKKGITLLGTGDMTHPIWRQELKAKLIPAEQGLFRLKEEYVLPEAARYPGKAPRFVLSGEISSIYKKGGKTRKVHSLILLPGFKEADDFAARLEKIGNIHSDGRPILGLPCHDLLEIMLEVSEEGMYIPAHIWTPHFSLFGAKSGFDTIEECFEELTPYIHALETGLSSDPAMNWQISALDGYQLVSHSDAHSPSKLGREADLLDIELSYQGLWDAVQNGKGLEGTIEFFPEEGKYHF
;
A
#
# COMPACT_ATOMS: atom_id res chain seq x y z
N HIS A 1 4.91 -5.18 3.98
CA HIS A 1 4.37 -6.52 4.26
C HIS A 1 4.71 -6.97 5.67
N SER A 2 3.87 -7.86 6.24
CA SER A 2 4.08 -8.49 7.52
C SER A 2 4.80 -9.84 7.38
N ARG A 3 5.11 -10.45 8.53
CA ARG A 3 5.68 -11.81 8.58
C ARG A 3 4.76 -12.92 8.04
N TYR A 4 3.51 -12.59 7.70
CA TYR A 4 2.55 -13.52 7.14
C TYR A 4 2.52 -13.50 5.61
N SER A 5 3.20 -12.56 4.97
CA SER A 5 3.36 -12.55 3.52
C SER A 5 4.48 -13.47 3.07
N MET A 6 4.30 -14.05 1.88
CA MET A 6 5.30 -14.91 1.25
C MET A 6 6.60 -14.14 0.99
N ALA A 7 7.73 -14.79 1.16
CA ALA A 7 9.07 -14.25 0.94
C ALA A 7 9.45 -13.05 1.83
N THR A 8 8.76 -12.86 2.97
CA THR A 8 9.04 -11.80 3.95
C THR A 8 9.86 -12.31 5.13
N SER A 9 10.49 -11.35 5.84
CA SER A 9 11.20 -11.64 7.09
C SER A 9 10.20 -11.98 8.20
N LYS A 10 10.58 -12.94 9.04
CA LYS A 10 9.85 -13.25 10.29
C LYS A 10 9.83 -12.07 11.28
N ASP A 11 10.72 -11.11 11.09
CA ASP A 11 10.81 -9.88 11.89
C ASP A 11 9.74 -8.83 11.48
N GLY A 12 8.91 -9.11 10.48
CA GLY A 12 7.80 -8.23 10.08
C GLY A 12 6.69 -8.18 11.13
N THR A 13 7.01 -7.68 12.33
CA THR A 13 6.11 -7.51 13.49
C THR A 13 5.83 -6.04 13.76
N PRO A 14 4.73 -5.67 14.42
CA PRO A 14 4.41 -4.27 14.70
C PRO A 14 5.52 -3.57 15.48
N GLU A 15 6.18 -4.27 16.40
CA GLU A 15 7.28 -3.76 17.23
C GLU A 15 8.51 -3.42 16.38
N MET A 16 8.85 -4.31 15.45
CA MET A 16 10.01 -4.11 14.57
C MET A 16 9.72 -3.05 13.50
N LEU A 17 8.48 -2.96 13.02
CA LEU A 17 8.05 -1.89 12.12
C LEU A 17 8.17 -0.52 12.82
N ASP A 18 7.68 -0.39 14.06
CA ASP A 18 7.83 0.83 14.88
C ASP A 18 9.31 1.19 15.08
N LEU A 19 10.15 0.21 15.47
CA LEU A 19 11.57 0.44 15.70
C LEU A 19 12.29 0.94 14.43
N TRP A 20 12.05 0.28 13.28
CA TRP A 20 12.71 0.68 12.04
C TRP A 20 12.17 1.99 11.48
N ALA A 21 10.89 2.30 11.69
CA ALA A 21 10.34 3.61 11.36
C ALA A 21 11.05 4.71 12.16
N ARG A 22 11.26 4.52 13.46
CA ARG A 22 12.04 5.46 14.30
C ARG A 22 13.48 5.60 13.82
N LYS A 23 14.16 4.46 13.54
CA LYS A 23 15.54 4.46 13.01
C LYS A 23 15.71 5.28 11.74
N LYS A 24 14.69 5.31 10.90
CA LYS A 24 14.72 5.95 9.59
C LYS A 24 13.99 7.28 9.52
N GLY A 25 13.41 7.76 10.62
CA GLY A 25 12.68 9.01 10.68
C GLY A 25 11.34 8.98 9.94
N ILE A 26 10.73 7.81 9.78
CA ILE A 26 9.43 7.63 9.15
C ILE A 26 8.34 8.00 10.15
N THR A 27 7.51 8.97 9.80
CA THR A 27 6.43 9.46 10.67
C THR A 27 5.14 8.65 10.50
N LEU A 28 4.83 8.26 9.26
CA LEU A 28 3.60 7.53 8.91
C LEU A 28 3.95 6.26 8.14
N LEU A 29 3.38 5.12 8.55
CA LEU A 29 3.69 3.80 8.01
C LEU A 29 2.42 3.01 7.76
N GLY A 30 2.31 2.39 6.58
CA GLY A 30 1.28 1.40 6.30
C GLY A 30 1.53 0.11 7.09
N THR A 31 0.46 -0.49 7.65
CA THR A 31 0.57 -1.77 8.37
C THR A 31 0.98 -2.93 7.46
N GLY A 32 0.63 -2.84 6.17
CA GLY A 32 0.62 -3.98 5.28
C GLY A 32 -0.40 -5.05 5.71
N ASP A 33 -0.75 -5.93 4.81
CA ASP A 33 -1.41 -7.23 5.05
C ASP A 33 -2.68 -7.19 5.92
N MET A 34 -3.38 -6.03 5.99
CA MET A 34 -4.55 -5.85 6.88
C MET A 34 -5.67 -6.86 6.63
N THR A 35 -5.71 -7.51 5.48
CA THR A 35 -6.71 -8.53 5.16
C THR A 35 -6.43 -9.88 5.81
N HIS A 36 -5.16 -10.17 6.16
CA HIS A 36 -4.79 -11.43 6.81
C HIS A 36 -5.35 -11.50 8.24
N PRO A 37 -6.18 -12.50 8.60
CA PRO A 37 -6.94 -12.48 9.84
C PRO A 37 -6.07 -12.48 11.10
N ILE A 38 -4.98 -13.27 11.12
CA ILE A 38 -4.09 -13.33 12.30
C ILE A 38 -3.31 -12.01 12.45
N TRP A 39 -2.83 -11.44 11.34
CA TRP A 39 -2.15 -10.15 11.36
C TRP A 39 -3.07 -9.03 11.85
N ARG A 40 -4.28 -8.96 11.30
CA ARG A 40 -5.29 -7.96 11.73
C ARG A 40 -5.65 -8.11 13.21
N GLN A 41 -5.75 -9.35 13.72
CA GLN A 41 -5.96 -9.58 15.15
C GLN A 41 -4.77 -9.09 15.99
N GLU A 42 -3.54 -9.32 15.54
CA GLU A 42 -2.33 -8.84 16.19
C GLU A 42 -2.26 -7.30 16.21
N LEU A 43 -2.60 -6.65 15.08
CA LEU A 43 -2.71 -5.20 15.01
C LEU A 43 -3.72 -4.65 16.00
N LYS A 44 -4.93 -5.22 16.09
CA LYS A 44 -5.95 -4.83 17.08
C LYS A 44 -5.48 -4.99 18.52
N ALA A 45 -4.71 -6.02 18.80
CA ALA A 45 -4.18 -6.26 20.15
C ALA A 45 -3.10 -5.26 20.54
N LYS A 46 -2.24 -4.85 19.59
CA LYS A 46 -1.02 -4.09 19.85
C LYS A 46 -1.10 -2.60 19.53
N LEU A 47 -2.00 -2.19 18.67
CA LEU A 47 -2.18 -0.79 18.30
C LEU A 47 -3.30 -0.14 19.12
N ILE A 48 -3.17 1.16 19.34
CA ILE A 48 -4.22 2.02 19.89
C ILE A 48 -4.46 3.22 18.97
N PRO A 49 -5.67 3.79 18.97
CA PRO A 49 -5.95 5.02 18.24
C PRO A 49 -5.00 6.16 18.63
N ALA A 50 -4.62 6.95 17.66
CA ALA A 50 -3.84 8.17 17.81
C ALA A 50 -4.64 9.35 17.23
N GLU A 51 -4.16 9.96 16.15
CA GLU A 51 -4.94 10.96 15.42
C GLU A 51 -6.06 10.26 14.59
N GLN A 52 -6.97 11.05 14.04
CA GLN A 52 -8.11 10.53 13.26
C GLN A 52 -7.64 9.52 12.19
N GLY A 53 -8.15 8.29 12.27
CA GLY A 53 -7.86 7.19 11.34
C GLY A 53 -6.42 6.65 11.40
N LEU A 54 -5.61 7.12 12.33
CA LEU A 54 -4.24 6.66 12.57
C LEU A 54 -4.11 5.95 13.90
N PHE A 55 -3.11 5.09 13.98
CA PHE A 55 -2.82 4.27 15.15
C PHE A 55 -1.36 4.42 15.58
N ARG A 56 -1.06 4.06 16.80
CA ARG A 56 0.31 3.91 17.30
C ARG A 56 0.46 2.63 18.10
N LEU A 57 1.70 2.16 18.21
CA LEU A 57 2.01 1.00 19.04
C LEU A 57 1.77 1.35 20.52
N LYS A 58 1.18 0.40 21.29
CA LYS A 58 1.07 0.53 22.74
C LYS A 58 2.45 0.54 23.36
N GLU A 59 2.64 1.32 24.43
CA GLU A 59 3.93 1.49 25.10
C GLU A 59 4.54 0.17 25.57
N GLU A 60 3.71 -0.77 26.02
CA GLU A 60 4.14 -2.09 26.49
C GLU A 60 4.80 -2.96 25.43
N TYR A 61 4.57 -2.65 24.14
CA TYR A 61 5.18 -3.35 22.99
C TYR A 61 6.34 -2.59 22.37
N VAL A 62 6.60 -1.35 22.80
CA VAL A 62 7.73 -0.57 22.29
C VAL A 62 9.03 -1.22 22.74
N LEU A 63 9.90 -1.55 21.78
CA LEU A 63 11.18 -2.20 22.08
C LEU A 63 12.11 -1.25 22.83
N PRO A 64 12.88 -1.74 23.83
CA PRO A 64 13.81 -0.89 24.60
C PRO A 64 14.82 -0.13 23.74
N GLU A 65 15.20 -0.69 22.59
CA GLU A 65 16.10 -0.06 21.64
C GLU A 65 15.54 1.24 21.06
N ALA A 66 14.22 1.40 21.01
CA ALA A 66 13.54 2.61 20.53
C ALA A 66 13.95 3.88 21.30
N ALA A 67 14.38 3.74 22.56
CA ALA A 67 14.88 4.85 23.36
C ALA A 67 16.13 5.55 22.77
N ARG A 68 16.85 4.86 21.87
CA ARG A 68 18.00 5.43 21.14
C ARG A 68 17.60 6.38 20.02
N TYR A 69 16.32 6.38 19.63
CA TYR A 69 15.77 7.17 18.53
C TYR A 69 14.69 8.11 19.06
N PRO A 70 15.11 9.22 19.72
CA PRO A 70 14.16 10.17 20.29
C PRO A 70 13.37 10.86 19.18
N GLY A 71 12.07 11.07 19.39
CA GLY A 71 11.16 11.69 18.46
C GLY A 71 9.72 11.28 18.72
N LYS A 72 8.82 11.77 17.88
CA LYS A 72 7.41 11.32 17.93
C LYS A 72 7.32 9.85 17.55
N ALA A 73 6.49 9.10 18.26
CA ALA A 73 6.20 7.73 17.89
C ALA A 73 5.62 7.67 16.47
N PRO A 74 6.03 6.72 15.62
CA PRO A 74 5.45 6.53 14.30
C PRO A 74 3.94 6.28 14.38
N ARG A 75 3.25 6.66 13.33
CA ARG A 75 1.83 6.36 13.13
C ARG A 75 1.67 5.24 12.13
N PHE A 76 0.67 4.42 12.35
CA PHE A 76 0.26 3.36 11.44
C PHE A 76 -1.06 3.74 10.79
N VAL A 77 -1.16 3.52 9.48
CA VAL A 77 -2.40 3.51 8.71
C VAL A 77 -2.69 2.07 8.25
N LEU A 78 -3.94 1.65 8.31
CA LEU A 78 -4.31 0.31 7.88
C LEU A 78 -4.17 0.19 6.37
N SER A 79 -3.33 -0.74 5.92
CA SER A 79 -3.07 -0.97 4.52
C SER A 79 -2.92 -2.46 4.21
N GLY A 80 -3.10 -2.82 2.95
CA GLY A 80 -2.85 -4.16 2.45
C GLY A 80 -2.66 -4.14 0.95
N GLU A 81 -1.92 -5.10 0.45
CA GLU A 81 -1.76 -5.33 -0.99
C GLU A 81 -2.57 -6.57 -1.39
N ILE A 82 -3.28 -6.48 -2.50
CA ILE A 82 -4.07 -7.57 -3.08
C ILE A 82 -3.50 -7.92 -4.45
N SER A 83 -3.29 -9.20 -4.69
CA SER A 83 -2.87 -9.73 -5.99
C SER A 83 -4.09 -10.22 -6.77
N SER A 84 -4.47 -9.49 -7.81
CA SER A 84 -5.53 -9.85 -8.74
C SER A 84 -4.98 -10.68 -9.89
N ILE A 85 -5.50 -11.91 -10.10
CA ILE A 85 -5.14 -12.76 -11.24
C ILE A 85 -6.42 -13.23 -11.91
N TYR A 86 -6.71 -12.72 -13.11
CA TYR A 86 -7.96 -12.99 -13.83
C TYR A 86 -7.78 -12.95 -15.34
N LYS A 87 -8.82 -13.33 -16.08
CA LYS A 87 -8.84 -13.26 -17.55
C LYS A 87 -9.65 -12.03 -17.99
N LYS A 88 -9.05 -11.20 -18.86
CA LYS A 88 -9.73 -10.09 -19.52
C LYS A 88 -9.14 -9.86 -20.91
N GLY A 89 -9.99 -9.66 -21.92
CA GLY A 89 -9.55 -9.46 -23.31
C GLY A 89 -8.74 -10.65 -23.88
N GLY A 90 -9.04 -11.88 -23.48
CA GLY A 90 -8.34 -13.08 -23.92
C GLY A 90 -6.94 -13.30 -23.29
N LYS A 91 -6.49 -12.39 -22.43
CA LYS A 91 -5.19 -12.44 -21.75
C LYS A 91 -5.37 -12.73 -20.24
N THR A 92 -4.39 -13.38 -19.63
CA THR A 92 -4.31 -13.45 -18.16
C THR A 92 -3.70 -12.16 -17.64
N ARG A 93 -4.48 -11.42 -16.86
CA ARG A 93 -4.07 -10.18 -16.21
C ARG A 93 -3.59 -10.48 -14.79
N LYS A 94 -2.51 -9.82 -14.38
CA LYS A 94 -1.94 -9.92 -13.05
C LYS A 94 -1.55 -8.53 -12.60
N VAL A 95 -2.22 -8.04 -11.56
CA VAL A 95 -2.03 -6.68 -11.04
C VAL A 95 -2.02 -6.73 -9.52
N HIS A 96 -1.12 -5.98 -8.92
CA HIS A 96 -1.12 -5.70 -7.49
C HIS A 96 -1.77 -4.34 -7.22
N SER A 97 -2.50 -4.28 -6.14
CA SER A 97 -3.23 -3.08 -5.73
C SER A 97 -3.06 -2.85 -4.24
N LEU A 98 -2.62 -1.65 -3.88
CA LEU A 98 -2.60 -1.18 -2.49
C LEU A 98 -3.96 -0.64 -2.11
N ILE A 99 -4.45 -1.05 -0.95
CA ILE A 99 -5.69 -0.55 -0.34
C ILE A 99 -5.35 0.03 1.02
N LEU A 100 -5.78 1.27 1.27
CA LEU A 100 -5.70 1.90 2.58
C LEU A 100 -7.11 2.17 3.08
N LEU A 101 -7.36 1.93 4.37
CA LEU A 101 -8.67 2.09 4.98
C LEU A 101 -8.59 2.90 6.29
N PRO A 102 -9.64 3.68 6.62
CA PRO A 102 -9.62 4.63 7.74
C PRO A 102 -9.71 3.96 9.12
N GLY A 103 -10.09 2.68 9.18
CA GLY A 103 -10.29 2.04 10.48
C GLY A 103 -10.40 0.52 10.43
N PHE A 104 -10.36 -0.10 11.62
CA PHE A 104 -10.47 -1.56 11.74
C PHE A 104 -11.84 -2.10 11.34
N LYS A 105 -12.90 -1.31 11.48
CA LYS A 105 -14.24 -1.71 11.05
C LYS A 105 -14.26 -1.91 9.54
N GLU A 106 -13.77 -0.94 8.80
CA GLU A 106 -13.67 -0.99 7.33
C GLU A 106 -12.74 -2.13 6.88
N ALA A 107 -11.63 -2.33 7.58
CA ALA A 107 -10.71 -3.44 7.29
C ALA A 107 -11.33 -4.81 7.56
N ASP A 108 -12.17 -4.95 8.61
CA ASP A 108 -12.93 -6.18 8.88
C ASP A 108 -13.97 -6.44 7.79
N ASP A 109 -14.76 -5.42 7.43
CA ASP A 109 -15.82 -5.51 6.43
C ASP A 109 -15.22 -5.85 5.05
N PHE A 110 -14.10 -5.22 4.69
CA PHE A 110 -13.38 -5.49 3.45
C PHE A 110 -12.83 -6.92 3.41
N ALA A 111 -12.13 -7.34 4.46
CA ALA A 111 -11.60 -8.69 4.54
C ALA A 111 -12.70 -9.77 4.51
N ALA A 112 -13.83 -9.53 5.19
CA ALA A 112 -14.97 -10.46 5.18
C ALA A 112 -15.60 -10.62 3.79
N ARG A 113 -15.56 -9.57 2.95
CA ARG A 113 -16.00 -9.66 1.55
C ARG A 113 -15.01 -10.45 0.71
N LEU A 114 -13.71 -10.18 0.85
CA LEU A 114 -12.67 -10.90 0.11
C LEU A 114 -12.61 -12.40 0.48
N GLU A 115 -12.85 -12.74 1.74
CA GLU A 115 -12.88 -14.13 2.21
C GLU A 115 -13.97 -14.98 1.54
N LYS A 116 -15.08 -14.37 1.12
CA LYS A 116 -16.13 -15.04 0.35
C LYS A 116 -15.71 -15.34 -1.09
N ILE A 117 -14.70 -14.63 -1.60
CA ILE A 117 -14.19 -14.75 -2.97
C ILE A 117 -13.01 -15.70 -3.05
N GLY A 118 -12.14 -15.68 -2.02
CA GLY A 118 -10.94 -16.50 -2.02
C GLY A 118 -10.24 -16.60 -0.68
N ASN A 119 -9.10 -17.27 -0.67
CA ASN A 119 -8.34 -17.53 0.54
C ASN A 119 -7.49 -16.30 0.93
N ILE A 120 -7.79 -15.72 2.08
CA ILE A 120 -7.04 -14.61 2.68
C ILE A 120 -6.19 -15.04 3.90
N HIS A 121 -6.08 -16.35 4.17
CA HIS A 121 -5.41 -16.90 5.35
C HIS A 121 -4.01 -17.42 5.08
N SER A 122 -3.68 -17.71 3.82
CA SER A 122 -2.43 -18.38 3.46
C SER A 122 -1.28 -17.40 3.16
N ASP A 123 -1.59 -16.15 2.87
CA ASP A 123 -0.61 -15.11 2.51
C ASP A 123 -1.13 -13.76 3.00
N GLY A 124 -0.25 -12.92 3.54
CA GLY A 124 -0.57 -11.54 3.90
C GLY A 124 -1.05 -10.72 2.70
N ARG A 125 -0.48 -10.99 1.53
CA ARG A 125 -0.95 -10.50 0.23
C ARG A 125 -1.76 -11.60 -0.49
N PRO A 126 -3.08 -11.67 -0.30
CA PRO A 126 -3.89 -12.73 -0.89
C PRO A 126 -3.91 -12.65 -2.41
N ILE A 127 -3.89 -13.82 -3.05
CA ILE A 127 -4.04 -13.96 -4.50
C ILE A 127 -5.49 -14.32 -4.78
N LEU A 128 -6.20 -13.44 -5.48
CA LEU A 128 -7.61 -13.59 -5.76
C LEU A 128 -7.89 -13.65 -7.26
N GLY A 129 -8.84 -14.50 -7.67
CA GLY A 129 -9.38 -14.53 -9.03
C GLY A 129 -10.38 -13.38 -9.27
N LEU A 130 -10.07 -12.19 -8.74
CA LEU A 130 -10.96 -11.03 -8.72
C LEU A 130 -10.41 -9.94 -9.64
N PRO A 131 -11.21 -9.42 -10.61
CA PRO A 131 -10.82 -8.27 -11.41
C PRO A 131 -10.51 -7.03 -10.56
N CYS A 132 -9.56 -6.20 -11.02
CA CYS A 132 -9.21 -4.95 -10.34
C CYS A 132 -10.40 -4.01 -10.24
N HIS A 133 -11.24 -3.95 -11.27
CA HIS A 133 -12.52 -3.23 -11.29
C HIS A 133 -13.40 -3.64 -10.11
N ASP A 134 -13.68 -4.94 -9.97
CA ASP A 134 -14.55 -5.47 -8.92
C ASP A 134 -13.92 -5.30 -7.52
N LEU A 135 -12.59 -5.38 -7.41
CA LEU A 135 -11.87 -5.10 -6.18
C LEU A 135 -12.04 -3.64 -5.74
N LEU A 136 -11.96 -2.70 -6.70
CA LEU A 136 -12.19 -1.28 -6.46
C LEU A 136 -13.65 -1.03 -6.05
N GLU A 137 -14.62 -1.64 -6.73
CA GLU A 137 -16.04 -1.56 -6.38
C GLU A 137 -16.28 -2.04 -4.94
N ILE A 138 -15.75 -3.20 -4.55
CA ILE A 138 -15.84 -3.71 -3.18
C ILE A 138 -15.25 -2.74 -2.17
N MET A 139 -14.11 -2.11 -2.47
CA MET A 139 -13.50 -1.13 -1.56
C MET A 139 -14.40 0.10 -1.41
N LEU A 140 -14.93 0.64 -2.50
CA LEU A 140 -15.83 1.81 -2.48
C LEU A 140 -17.13 1.53 -1.71
N GLU A 141 -17.71 0.34 -1.87
CA GLU A 141 -18.89 -0.08 -1.10
C GLU A 141 -18.62 -0.23 0.42
N VAL A 142 -17.38 -0.54 0.80
CA VAL A 142 -16.97 -0.62 2.21
C VAL A 142 -16.70 0.75 2.79
N SER A 143 -16.02 1.61 2.03
CA SER A 143 -15.64 2.95 2.47
C SER A 143 -15.39 3.88 1.28
N GLU A 144 -16.14 4.97 1.21
CA GLU A 144 -15.86 6.06 0.25
C GLU A 144 -14.54 6.80 0.58
N GLU A 145 -14.06 6.69 1.82
CA GLU A 145 -12.76 7.22 2.25
C GLU A 145 -11.61 6.24 1.99
N GLY A 146 -11.88 5.06 1.44
CA GLY A 146 -10.84 4.11 1.04
C GLY A 146 -9.95 4.68 -0.07
N MET A 147 -8.66 4.32 -0.06
CA MET A 147 -7.73 4.68 -1.12
C MET A 147 -7.30 3.43 -1.87
N TYR A 148 -7.45 3.44 -3.18
CA TYR A 148 -7.00 2.39 -4.09
C TYR A 148 -5.84 2.91 -4.93
N ILE A 149 -4.70 2.26 -4.84
CA ILE A 149 -3.47 2.67 -5.54
C ILE A 149 -2.93 1.45 -6.31
N PRO A 150 -2.94 1.45 -7.65
CA PRO A 150 -2.20 0.45 -8.42
C PRO A 150 -0.74 0.43 -8.02
N ALA A 151 -0.23 -0.73 -7.58
CA ALA A 151 1.12 -0.87 -7.05
C ALA A 151 2.16 -1.00 -8.16
N HIS A 152 3.36 -0.43 -7.96
CA HIS A 152 4.56 -0.57 -8.81
C HIS A 152 4.24 -0.76 -10.30
N ILE A 153 3.59 0.26 -10.90
CA ILE A 153 2.83 0.17 -12.17
C ILE A 153 3.62 -0.30 -13.40
N TRP A 154 4.96 -0.33 -13.36
CA TRP A 154 5.82 -0.69 -14.50
C TRP A 154 6.62 -1.98 -14.31
N THR A 155 6.41 -2.76 -13.25
CA THR A 155 7.05 -4.08 -13.18
C THR A 155 6.51 -4.98 -14.30
N PRO A 156 7.34 -5.86 -14.93
CA PRO A 156 6.90 -6.68 -16.06
C PRO A 156 5.69 -7.58 -15.75
N HIS A 157 5.59 -8.02 -14.50
CA HIS A 157 4.51 -8.85 -13.98
C HIS A 157 3.84 -8.18 -12.79
N PHE A 158 2.57 -8.48 -12.56
CA PHE A 158 1.80 -8.03 -11.41
C PHE A 158 1.69 -6.51 -11.29
N SER A 159 1.59 -5.83 -12.40
CA SER A 159 1.45 -4.37 -12.43
C SER A 159 0.46 -3.91 -13.50
N LEU A 160 -0.02 -2.67 -13.34
CA LEU A 160 -1.06 -2.09 -14.21
C LEU A 160 -0.60 -2.04 -15.68
N PHE A 161 0.64 -1.60 -15.93
CA PHE A 161 1.20 -1.44 -17.28
C PHE A 161 2.27 -2.49 -17.62
N GLY A 162 2.36 -3.55 -16.83
CA GLY A 162 3.37 -4.60 -17.01
C GLY A 162 3.28 -5.28 -18.37
N ALA A 163 4.38 -5.30 -19.10
CA ALA A 163 4.46 -5.83 -20.46
C ALA A 163 3.99 -7.30 -20.60
N LYS A 164 4.04 -8.08 -19.52
CA LYS A 164 3.66 -9.50 -19.53
C LYS A 164 2.20 -9.75 -19.17
N SER A 165 1.61 -8.92 -18.31
CA SER A 165 0.29 -9.21 -17.74
C SER A 165 -0.55 -7.97 -17.43
N GLY A 166 -0.08 -6.79 -17.78
CA GLY A 166 -0.77 -5.52 -17.58
C GLY A 166 -1.70 -5.14 -18.72
N PHE A 167 -2.09 -3.88 -18.70
CA PHE A 167 -2.98 -3.22 -19.64
C PHE A 167 -2.23 -2.13 -20.40
N ASP A 168 -2.80 -1.65 -21.49
CA ASP A 168 -2.25 -0.52 -22.25
C ASP A 168 -2.75 0.82 -21.69
N THR A 169 -3.94 0.85 -21.08
CA THR A 169 -4.52 2.04 -20.44
C THR A 169 -5.17 1.71 -19.09
N ILE A 170 -5.41 2.74 -18.28
CA ILE A 170 -6.09 2.61 -16.98
C ILE A 170 -7.56 2.22 -17.19
N GLU A 171 -8.19 2.81 -18.20
CA GLU A 171 -9.58 2.57 -18.56
C GLU A 171 -9.83 1.11 -18.96
N GLU A 172 -8.88 0.45 -19.61
CA GLU A 172 -8.99 -0.98 -19.90
C GLU A 172 -9.07 -1.83 -18.62
N CYS A 173 -8.46 -1.37 -17.53
CA CYS A 173 -8.46 -2.07 -16.25
C CYS A 173 -9.70 -1.76 -15.43
N PHE A 174 -10.05 -0.48 -15.27
CA PHE A 174 -11.05 -0.01 -14.32
C PHE A 174 -12.37 0.46 -14.94
N GLU A 175 -12.46 0.55 -16.27
CA GLU A 175 -13.66 0.90 -17.01
C GLU A 175 -14.29 2.21 -16.48
N GLU A 176 -15.60 2.22 -16.16
CA GLU A 176 -16.31 3.37 -15.60
C GLU A 176 -15.84 3.77 -14.20
N LEU A 177 -15.12 2.91 -13.49
CA LEU A 177 -14.53 3.22 -12.18
C LEU A 177 -13.17 3.94 -12.26
N THR A 178 -12.63 4.16 -13.47
CA THR A 178 -11.39 4.91 -13.67
C THR A 178 -11.34 6.25 -12.92
N PRO A 179 -12.44 7.05 -12.84
CA PRO A 179 -12.42 8.32 -12.09
C PRO A 179 -12.14 8.20 -10.59
N TYR A 180 -12.20 6.99 -10.03
CA TYR A 180 -11.87 6.73 -8.62
C TYR A 180 -10.41 6.33 -8.38
N ILE A 181 -9.61 6.22 -9.45
CA ILE A 181 -8.16 6.07 -9.35
C ILE A 181 -7.54 7.47 -9.37
N HIS A 182 -6.85 7.85 -8.32
CA HIS A 182 -6.27 9.18 -8.17
C HIS A 182 -4.74 9.16 -8.08
N ALA A 183 -4.19 8.06 -7.61
CA ALA A 183 -2.74 7.90 -7.45
C ALA A 183 -2.23 6.61 -8.06
N LEU A 184 -0.98 6.63 -8.50
CA LEU A 184 -0.25 5.51 -9.07
C LEU A 184 1.10 5.37 -8.36
N GLU A 185 1.49 4.15 -8.01
CA GLU A 185 2.77 3.91 -7.35
C GLU A 185 3.89 3.69 -8.36
N THR A 186 4.97 4.45 -8.24
CA THR A 186 6.17 4.32 -9.09
C THR A 186 6.82 2.95 -8.93
N GLY A 187 7.03 2.52 -7.67
CA GLY A 187 7.75 1.29 -7.35
C GLY A 187 9.23 1.33 -7.78
N LEU A 188 9.94 0.23 -7.54
CA LEU A 188 11.38 0.14 -7.80
C LEU A 188 11.80 0.12 -9.28
N SER A 189 10.85 0.20 -10.21
CA SER A 189 11.10 0.07 -11.66
C SER A 189 10.87 1.36 -12.42
N SER A 190 10.41 2.42 -11.78
CA SER A 190 10.22 3.74 -12.38
C SER A 190 10.30 4.83 -11.32
N ASP A 191 10.49 6.05 -11.78
CA ASP A 191 10.45 7.27 -10.99
C ASP A 191 9.43 8.27 -11.58
N PRO A 192 9.13 9.39 -10.90
CA PRO A 192 8.23 10.40 -11.45
C PRO A 192 8.67 10.96 -12.80
N ALA A 193 9.97 11.18 -13.02
CA ALA A 193 10.48 11.74 -14.27
C ALA A 193 10.23 10.81 -15.46
N MET A 194 10.31 9.50 -15.26
CA MET A 194 9.93 8.50 -16.25
C MET A 194 8.42 8.53 -16.55
N ASN A 195 7.60 8.63 -15.52
CA ASN A 195 6.14 8.66 -15.65
C ASN A 195 5.65 9.93 -16.34
N TRP A 196 6.26 11.10 -16.09
CA TRP A 196 5.91 12.38 -16.74
C TRP A 196 6.20 12.41 -18.24
N GLN A 197 6.89 11.42 -18.79
CA GLN A 197 7.04 11.29 -20.25
C GLN A 197 5.76 10.77 -20.92
N ILE A 198 4.77 10.35 -20.14
CA ILE A 198 3.51 9.75 -20.62
C ILE A 198 2.36 10.67 -20.21
N SER A 199 1.90 11.51 -21.13
CA SER A 199 0.86 12.52 -20.86
C SER A 199 -0.46 11.95 -20.33
N ALA A 200 -0.77 10.68 -20.62
CA ALA A 200 -1.93 10.01 -20.08
C ALA A 200 -1.90 9.86 -18.55
N LEU A 201 -0.72 10.02 -17.93
CA LEU A 201 -0.53 9.91 -16.48
C LEU A 201 -0.52 11.27 -15.75
N ASP A 202 -0.55 12.39 -16.47
CA ASP A 202 -0.44 13.75 -15.89
C ASP A 202 -1.55 14.08 -14.88
N GLY A 203 -2.69 13.42 -14.98
CA GLY A 203 -3.84 13.62 -14.08
C GLY A 203 -3.76 12.85 -12.75
N TYR A 204 -2.75 12.02 -12.56
CA TYR A 204 -2.62 11.15 -11.38
C TYR A 204 -1.51 11.63 -10.44
N GLN A 205 -1.73 11.47 -9.13
CA GLN A 205 -0.66 11.65 -8.17
C GLN A 205 0.33 10.49 -8.28
N LEU A 206 1.62 10.78 -8.26
CA LEU A 206 2.66 9.74 -8.20
C LEU A 206 3.12 9.61 -6.75
N VAL A 207 3.02 8.39 -6.23
CA VAL A 207 3.41 8.03 -4.86
C VAL A 207 4.48 6.94 -4.90
N SER A 208 5.27 6.86 -3.85
CA SER A 208 6.40 5.93 -3.77
C SER A 208 6.40 5.23 -2.43
N HIS A 209 6.33 3.90 -2.45
CA HIS A 209 6.31 3.08 -1.24
C HIS A 209 7.34 1.97 -1.33
N SER A 210 7.92 1.61 -0.20
CA SER A 210 9.10 0.74 -0.15
C SER A 210 8.87 -0.70 -0.58
N ASP A 211 7.63 -1.19 -0.67
CA ASP A 211 7.33 -2.62 -0.89
C ASP A 211 8.22 -3.53 -0.01
N ALA A 212 8.33 -3.16 1.27
CA ALA A 212 9.30 -3.73 2.18
C ALA A 212 8.91 -5.15 2.59
N HIS A 213 9.76 -6.13 2.27
CA HIS A 213 9.66 -7.53 2.69
C HIS A 213 10.49 -7.83 3.95
N SER A 214 11.04 -6.79 4.57
CA SER A 214 11.67 -6.80 5.89
C SER A 214 11.66 -5.40 6.48
N PRO A 215 11.62 -5.23 7.82
CA PRO A 215 11.60 -3.91 8.45
C PRO A 215 12.79 -3.02 8.06
N SER A 216 13.96 -3.62 7.80
CA SER A 216 15.16 -2.89 7.38
C SER A 216 15.05 -2.22 6.01
N LYS A 217 14.09 -2.64 5.17
CA LYS A 217 13.85 -2.08 3.85
C LYS A 217 12.83 -0.93 3.84
N LEU A 218 12.19 -0.64 4.98
CA LEU A 218 11.33 0.55 5.11
C LEU A 218 12.08 1.81 4.71
N GLY A 219 11.38 2.72 4.02
CA GLY A 219 11.92 4.01 3.62
C GLY A 219 13.03 3.95 2.55
N ARG A 220 13.17 2.85 1.82
CA ARG A 220 13.97 2.85 0.58
C ARG A 220 13.28 3.63 -0.53
N GLU A 221 11.98 3.73 -0.44
CA GLU A 221 11.09 4.65 -1.13
C GLU A 221 10.10 5.22 -0.13
N ALA A 222 9.68 6.47 -0.30
CA ALA A 222 8.77 7.16 0.60
C ALA A 222 8.18 8.41 -0.05
N ASP A 223 7.06 8.88 0.47
CA ASP A 223 6.46 10.17 0.14
C ASP A 223 6.91 11.26 1.13
N LEU A 224 7.11 12.45 0.62
CA LEU A 224 7.32 13.66 1.41
C LEU A 224 5.98 14.40 1.51
N LEU A 225 5.45 14.47 2.73
CA LEU A 225 4.12 15.01 2.98
C LEU A 225 4.19 16.21 3.94
N ASP A 226 3.60 17.33 3.55
CA ASP A 226 3.30 18.48 4.41
C ASP A 226 1.79 18.52 4.68
N ILE A 227 1.34 17.70 5.61
CA ILE A 227 -0.07 17.49 5.93
C ILE A 227 -0.32 17.58 7.43
N GLU A 228 -1.56 17.85 7.80
CA GLU A 228 -2.02 17.49 9.14
C GLU A 228 -1.90 15.98 9.33
N LEU A 229 -1.29 15.55 10.42
CA LEU A 229 -1.10 14.12 10.71
C LEU A 229 -2.45 13.49 11.09
N SER A 230 -3.17 13.02 10.07
CA SER A 230 -4.48 12.38 10.15
C SER A 230 -4.69 11.51 8.91
N TYR A 231 -5.67 10.60 8.94
CA TYR A 231 -6.07 9.85 7.76
C TYR A 231 -6.64 10.79 6.68
N GLN A 232 -7.41 11.81 7.08
CA GLN A 232 -7.94 12.81 6.15
C GLN A 232 -6.81 13.59 5.45
N GLY A 233 -5.77 14.00 6.18
CA GLY A 233 -4.63 14.67 5.58
C GLY A 233 -3.89 13.78 4.58
N LEU A 234 -3.71 12.48 4.89
CA LEU A 234 -3.16 11.51 3.97
C LEU A 234 -4.06 11.32 2.75
N TRP A 235 -5.38 11.21 2.96
CA TRP A 235 -6.38 11.08 1.90
C TRP A 235 -6.32 12.28 0.95
N ASP A 236 -6.31 13.50 1.47
CA ASP A 236 -6.20 14.74 0.68
C ASP A 236 -4.89 14.76 -0.16
N ALA A 237 -3.80 14.29 0.40
CA ALA A 237 -2.53 14.22 -0.32
C ALA A 237 -2.57 13.19 -1.47
N VAL A 238 -3.06 11.99 -1.21
CA VAL A 238 -3.10 10.90 -2.20
C VAL A 238 -4.16 11.15 -3.26
N GLN A 239 -5.34 11.68 -2.89
CA GLN A 239 -6.45 11.90 -3.82
C GLN A 239 -6.31 13.20 -4.62
N ASN A 240 -5.80 14.26 -3.99
CA ASN A 240 -5.84 15.59 -4.54
C ASN A 240 -4.46 16.26 -4.67
N GLY A 241 -3.39 15.56 -4.26
CA GLY A 241 -2.04 16.12 -4.23
C GLY A 241 -1.79 17.18 -3.18
N LYS A 242 -2.75 17.43 -2.26
CA LYS A 242 -2.64 18.50 -1.27
C LYS A 242 -1.62 18.14 -0.20
N GLY A 243 -0.46 18.81 -0.23
CA GLY A 243 0.65 18.55 0.69
C GLY A 243 1.52 17.35 0.30
N LEU A 244 1.33 16.78 -0.90
CA LEU A 244 2.28 15.84 -1.49
C LEU A 244 3.41 16.66 -2.13
N GLU A 245 4.53 16.80 -1.42
CA GLU A 245 5.65 17.66 -1.80
C GLU A 245 6.65 16.96 -2.75
N GLY A 246 6.66 15.63 -2.75
CA GLY A 246 7.53 14.84 -3.59
C GLY A 246 7.73 13.43 -3.06
N THR A 247 8.62 12.71 -3.71
CA THR A 247 8.95 11.32 -3.37
C THR A 247 10.45 11.14 -3.13
N ILE A 248 10.78 10.11 -2.39
CA ILE A 248 12.14 9.54 -2.29
C ILE A 248 12.11 8.25 -3.08
N GLU A 249 12.92 8.20 -4.12
CA GLU A 249 12.94 7.08 -5.04
C GLU A 249 14.21 6.25 -4.91
N PHE A 250 14.08 4.97 -5.08
CA PHE A 250 15.20 4.08 -5.38
C PHE A 250 15.60 4.28 -6.85
N PHE A 251 16.89 4.25 -7.15
CA PHE A 251 17.33 4.38 -8.54
C PHE A 251 16.81 3.21 -9.36
N PRO A 252 15.95 3.43 -10.38
CA PRO A 252 15.40 2.35 -11.19
C PRO A 252 16.50 1.48 -11.85
N GLU A 253 17.66 2.07 -12.16
CA GLU A 253 18.81 1.40 -12.73
C GLU A 253 19.42 0.33 -11.81
N GLU A 254 19.24 0.45 -10.50
CA GLU A 254 19.64 -0.58 -9.53
C GLU A 254 18.53 -1.61 -9.29
N GLY A 255 17.36 -1.41 -9.88
CA GLY A 255 16.23 -2.30 -9.79
C GLY A 255 16.41 -3.58 -10.62
N LYS A 256 15.77 -4.65 -10.19
CA LYS A 256 15.82 -5.97 -10.86
C LYS A 256 15.33 -5.93 -12.31
N TYR A 257 14.49 -4.98 -12.65
CA TYR A 257 13.79 -4.90 -13.93
C TYR A 257 14.19 -3.67 -14.75
N HIS A 258 15.36 -3.10 -14.45
CA HIS A 258 15.92 -2.02 -15.26
C HIS A 258 16.53 -2.60 -16.53
N PHE A 259 15.95 -2.24 -17.67
CA PHE A 259 16.53 -2.44 -19.02
C PHE A 259 15.94 -1.43 -20.00
#